data_8d6e981250386c6446232e5e0a29a0c9
#
_entry.id   8d6e981250386c6446232e5e0a29a0c9
#
_cell.length_a   1.000
_cell.length_b   1.000
_cell.length_c   1.000
_cell.angle_alpha   90.00
_cell.angle_beta   90.00
_cell.angle_gamma   90.00
#
_symmetry.space_group_name_H-M   'P 1'
#
loop_
_entity.id
_entity.type
_entity.pdbx_description
1 polymer ?
#
loop_
_entity_poly.entity_id
_entity_poly.type
_entity_poly.pdbx_seq_one_letter_code
_entity_poly.pdbx_strand_id
1 'polypeptide(L)'
;MYKSSFLLPAILLCGAGAACLAQTTPLALTGARLIPISGPEIDPGVLVVANGKIVAAGPPGSVQIPDNATRIDASGKVIMPGLVDSHSHIGEPEGGDLSAPIQPDVRVLDSINVLDAHIEKARAGGVTTANVMPGSGHLLSGQTLYLKLRKGRTIEELLIHLPDGRTAGGMKMANGTNSRRAAPFPGTRAKSAALDREQYVKAQEYRDKILAAKGDPEKMPARDLNLEALVEVLDGKRIVQFHTHRHDDIMTVLRLAQEFHFRVVLHHASDAWMLPDEIAKAGVPVSLIVIDSPGGKEEAKEALMITGGVLEKAGVLVGFHTDDPITDSRLLMRSAALAVRAGMSRQKALYGLTLGNAKILDLDARVGSLEVGKDADFILLSGDPLSVYTHVLETWIEGQKVFDRSTAADRLEAVGGYGASHDQTPGWTDDDGEKVQ
;
A
#
# COMPACT_ATOMS: atom_id res chain seq x y z
N MET A 1 -36.07 32.94 49.09
CA MET A 1 -34.83 32.11 48.96
C MET A 1 -35.25 30.74 48.43
N TYR A 2 -35.16 30.54 47.14
CA TYR A 2 -35.33 29.23 46.52
C TYR A 2 -34.10 28.97 45.66
N LYS A 3 -33.31 27.96 46.05
CA LYS A 3 -32.19 27.45 45.26
C LYS A 3 -32.73 26.31 44.36
N SER A 4 -32.82 26.56 43.08
CA SER A 4 -33.12 25.54 42.09
C SER A 4 -31.81 24.93 41.57
N SER A 5 -31.57 23.68 41.93
CA SER A 5 -30.48 22.88 41.40
C SER A 5 -30.92 22.24 40.07
N PHE A 6 -30.34 22.67 38.95
CA PHE A 6 -30.50 22.00 37.66
C PHE A 6 -29.53 20.86 37.59
N LEU A 7 -29.98 19.63 37.60
CA LEU A 7 -29.27 18.43 37.17
C LEU A 7 -29.38 18.33 35.65
N LEU A 8 -28.26 18.48 34.94
CA LEU A 8 -28.17 18.10 33.53
C LEU A 8 -27.98 16.58 33.43
N PRO A 9 -28.76 15.87 32.61
CA PRO A 9 -28.50 14.48 32.32
C PRO A 9 -27.31 14.39 31.35
N ALA A 10 -26.28 13.64 31.73
CA ALA A 10 -25.23 13.24 30.85
C ALA A 10 -25.75 12.24 29.81
N ILE A 11 -25.92 12.69 28.58
CA ILE A 11 -26.22 11.82 27.46
C ILE A 11 -24.94 11.08 27.09
N LEU A 12 -24.87 9.79 27.48
CA LEU A 12 -23.88 8.86 26.93
C LEU A 12 -24.20 8.64 25.44
N LEU A 13 -23.52 9.31 24.54
CA LEU A 13 -23.48 8.92 23.15
C LEU A 13 -22.69 7.60 23.05
N CYS A 14 -23.39 6.47 23.04
CA CYS A 14 -22.86 5.23 22.51
C CYS A 14 -22.64 5.44 21.01
N GLY A 15 -21.38 5.64 20.62
CA GLY A 15 -20.96 5.58 19.23
C GLY A 15 -21.24 4.18 18.69
N ALA A 16 -22.34 4.04 17.94
CA ALA A 16 -22.56 2.87 17.11
C ALA A 16 -21.52 2.93 15.98
N GLY A 17 -20.34 2.35 16.21
CA GLY A 17 -19.43 1.99 15.13
C GLY A 17 -20.21 1.12 14.15
N ALA A 18 -20.22 1.47 12.86
CA ALA A 18 -20.79 0.65 11.81
C ALA A 18 -20.16 -0.73 11.91
N ALA A 19 -20.89 -1.68 12.47
CA ALA A 19 -20.49 -3.08 12.46
C ALA A 19 -20.50 -3.51 11.00
N CYS A 20 -19.34 -3.56 10.37
CA CYS A 20 -19.13 -4.37 9.18
C CYS A 20 -19.77 -5.72 9.50
N LEU A 21 -20.73 -6.18 8.69
CA LEU A 21 -21.44 -7.44 8.95
C LEU A 21 -20.40 -8.55 9.01
N ALA A 22 -19.97 -8.88 10.21
CA ALA A 22 -18.99 -9.94 10.43
C ALA A 22 -19.60 -11.24 9.87
N GLN A 23 -18.80 -11.99 9.12
CA GLN A 23 -19.17 -13.30 8.63
C GLN A 23 -19.60 -14.18 9.83
N THR A 24 -20.91 -14.40 9.97
CA THR A 24 -21.47 -15.12 11.12
C THR A 24 -21.36 -16.63 10.99
N THR A 25 -21.21 -17.14 9.76
CA THR A 25 -21.08 -18.57 9.47
C THR A 25 -19.65 -18.86 9.01
N PRO A 26 -18.93 -19.80 9.63
CA PRO A 26 -17.60 -20.19 9.16
C PRO A 26 -17.63 -20.63 7.69
N LEU A 27 -16.54 -20.36 6.97
CA LEU A 27 -16.33 -20.74 5.58
C LEU A 27 -15.16 -21.70 5.51
N ALA A 28 -15.30 -22.82 4.77
CA ALA A 28 -14.24 -23.78 4.51
C ALA A 28 -14.07 -23.98 3.00
N LEU A 29 -12.90 -23.57 2.46
CA LEU A 29 -12.51 -23.85 1.09
C LEU A 29 -11.65 -25.14 1.10
N THR A 30 -12.03 -26.13 0.30
CA THR A 30 -11.39 -27.45 0.31
C THR A 30 -10.88 -27.85 -1.07
N GLY A 31 -9.80 -28.64 -1.11
CA GLY A 31 -9.28 -29.22 -2.34
C GLY A 31 -8.38 -28.31 -3.16
N ALA A 32 -8.17 -27.05 -2.75
CA ALA A 32 -7.28 -26.14 -3.45
C ALA A 32 -5.81 -26.42 -3.15
N ARG A 33 -4.90 -25.99 -4.04
CA ARG A 33 -3.51 -25.81 -3.71
C ARG A 33 -3.36 -24.48 -2.96
N LEU A 34 -2.90 -24.54 -1.70
CA LEU A 34 -2.62 -23.33 -0.90
C LEU A 34 -1.17 -22.90 -1.09
N ILE A 35 -0.96 -21.61 -1.29
CA ILE A 35 0.36 -20.94 -1.27
C ILE A 35 0.37 -20.00 -0.05
N PRO A 36 0.76 -20.49 1.15
CA PRO A 36 0.63 -19.74 2.40
C PRO A 36 1.56 -18.52 2.49
N ILE A 37 2.63 -18.47 1.71
CA ILE A 37 3.74 -17.51 1.74
C ILE A 37 4.67 -17.68 2.94
N SER A 38 4.12 -17.88 4.14
CA SER A 38 4.89 -18.10 5.38
C SER A 38 5.44 -19.52 5.55
N GLY A 39 5.09 -20.44 4.65
CA GLY A 39 5.49 -21.83 4.68
C GLY A 39 5.42 -22.50 3.31
N PRO A 40 5.62 -23.82 3.23
CA PRO A 40 5.55 -24.57 1.97
C PRO A 40 4.13 -24.57 1.39
N GLU A 41 4.03 -24.79 0.08
CA GLU A 41 2.76 -25.02 -0.60
C GLU A 41 2.10 -26.31 -0.08
N ILE A 42 0.76 -26.33 -0.03
CA ILE A 42 -0.05 -27.44 0.49
C ILE A 42 -1.04 -27.86 -0.60
N ASP A 43 -0.93 -29.09 -1.09
CA ASP A 43 -1.77 -29.61 -2.18
C ASP A 43 -2.13 -31.09 -1.95
N PRO A 44 -3.43 -31.42 -1.79
CA PRO A 44 -4.55 -30.52 -1.58
C PRO A 44 -4.53 -29.86 -0.20
N GLY A 45 -5.13 -28.68 -0.09
CA GLY A 45 -5.23 -27.91 1.14
C GLY A 45 -6.67 -27.58 1.53
N VAL A 46 -6.83 -27.13 2.76
CA VAL A 46 -8.07 -26.63 3.37
C VAL A 46 -7.78 -25.28 4.01
N LEU A 47 -8.59 -24.28 3.69
CA LEU A 47 -8.58 -22.98 4.34
C LEU A 47 -9.90 -22.79 5.08
N VAL A 48 -9.86 -22.49 6.38
CA VAL A 48 -11.05 -22.18 7.20
C VAL A 48 -10.99 -20.75 7.68
N VAL A 49 -12.09 -20.04 7.48
CA VAL A 49 -12.27 -18.63 7.82
C VAL A 49 -13.48 -18.47 8.74
N ALA A 50 -13.34 -17.68 9.79
CA ALA A 50 -14.42 -17.32 10.68
C ALA A 50 -14.22 -15.92 11.25
N ASN A 51 -15.29 -15.14 11.38
CA ASN A 51 -15.25 -13.78 11.92
C ASN A 51 -14.23 -12.88 11.24
N GLY A 52 -14.09 -13.00 9.93
CA GLY A 52 -13.14 -12.22 9.16
C GLY A 52 -11.66 -12.61 9.31
N LYS A 53 -11.38 -13.71 10.00
CA LYS A 53 -10.02 -14.19 10.27
C LYS A 53 -9.77 -15.60 9.72
N ILE A 54 -8.53 -15.89 9.39
CA ILE A 54 -8.06 -17.23 9.11
C ILE A 54 -7.99 -17.97 10.44
N VAL A 55 -8.74 -19.07 10.56
CA VAL A 55 -8.76 -19.90 11.77
C VAL A 55 -8.00 -21.20 11.59
N ALA A 56 -7.86 -21.70 10.35
CA ALA A 56 -7.02 -22.82 10.02
C ALA A 56 -6.61 -22.80 8.54
N ALA A 57 -5.38 -23.27 8.26
CA ALA A 57 -4.89 -23.55 6.91
C ALA A 57 -3.95 -24.75 6.98
N GLY A 58 -4.19 -25.79 6.16
CA GLY A 58 -3.37 -27.00 6.22
C GLY A 58 -3.86 -28.10 5.28
N PRO A 59 -3.20 -29.29 5.29
CA PRO A 59 -3.67 -30.44 4.52
C PRO A 59 -4.98 -31.01 5.10
N PRO A 60 -5.80 -31.69 4.26
CA PRO A 60 -6.98 -32.39 4.74
C PRO A 60 -6.60 -33.38 5.86
N GLY A 61 -7.42 -33.47 6.90
CA GLY A 61 -7.16 -34.30 8.06
C GLY A 61 -6.34 -33.67 9.18
N SER A 62 -5.58 -32.60 8.90
CA SER A 62 -4.96 -31.75 9.94
C SER A 62 -5.79 -30.53 10.30
N VAL A 63 -6.79 -30.18 9.49
CA VAL A 63 -7.68 -29.04 9.68
C VAL A 63 -9.06 -29.51 10.13
N GLN A 64 -9.50 -29.04 11.30
CA GLN A 64 -10.86 -29.28 11.76
C GLN A 64 -11.79 -28.23 11.11
N ILE A 65 -12.76 -28.70 10.34
CA ILE A 65 -13.79 -27.86 9.72
C ILE A 65 -14.99 -27.84 10.64
N PRO A 66 -15.49 -26.68 11.11
CA PRO A 66 -16.71 -26.60 11.92
C PRO A 66 -17.91 -27.23 11.21
N ASP A 67 -18.77 -27.93 11.96
CA ASP A 67 -19.93 -28.64 11.38
C ASP A 67 -20.90 -27.68 10.68
N ASN A 68 -21.03 -26.45 11.19
CA ASN A 68 -21.86 -25.38 10.62
C ASN A 68 -21.18 -24.56 9.53
N ALA A 69 -19.98 -24.94 9.07
CA ALA A 69 -19.26 -24.21 8.04
C ALA A 69 -19.91 -24.38 6.66
N THR A 70 -20.05 -23.28 5.94
CA THR A 70 -20.32 -23.31 4.50
C THR A 70 -19.09 -23.87 3.79
N ARG A 71 -19.28 -24.97 3.04
CA ARG A 71 -18.18 -25.62 2.31
C ARG A 71 -18.18 -25.18 0.86
N ILE A 72 -17.01 -24.77 0.36
CA ILE A 72 -16.76 -24.44 -1.05
C ILE A 72 -15.72 -25.43 -1.57
N ASP A 73 -16.07 -26.14 -2.64
CA ASP A 73 -15.12 -26.95 -3.38
C ASP A 73 -14.25 -26.06 -4.26
N ALA A 74 -12.97 -25.99 -3.93
CA ALA A 74 -11.95 -25.25 -4.67
C ALA A 74 -10.95 -26.19 -5.38
N SER A 75 -11.35 -27.43 -5.66
CA SER A 75 -10.51 -28.42 -6.32
C SER A 75 -10.01 -27.91 -7.68
N GLY A 76 -8.72 -28.12 -7.94
CA GLY A 76 -8.05 -27.64 -9.16
C GLY A 76 -7.79 -26.13 -9.20
N LYS A 77 -8.05 -25.39 -8.11
CA LYS A 77 -7.77 -23.97 -7.97
C LYS A 77 -6.57 -23.74 -7.05
N VAL A 78 -6.09 -22.50 -7.03
CA VAL A 78 -5.02 -22.05 -6.15
C VAL A 78 -5.56 -20.97 -5.22
N ILE A 79 -5.23 -21.06 -3.93
CA ILE A 79 -5.51 -20.02 -2.95
C ILE A 79 -4.19 -19.45 -2.44
N MET A 80 -4.06 -18.14 -2.45
CA MET A 80 -2.95 -17.41 -1.83
C MET A 80 -3.47 -16.17 -1.11
N PRO A 81 -2.67 -15.54 -0.23
CA PRO A 81 -3.05 -14.25 0.38
C PRO A 81 -3.43 -13.23 -0.69
N GLY A 82 -4.34 -12.34 -0.35
CA GLY A 82 -4.61 -11.17 -1.16
C GLY A 82 -3.37 -10.33 -1.42
N LEU A 83 -3.30 -9.72 -2.58
CA LEU A 83 -2.16 -8.90 -2.96
C LEU A 83 -2.16 -7.60 -2.17
N VAL A 84 -0.97 -7.13 -1.83
CA VAL A 84 -0.74 -5.84 -1.18
C VAL A 84 -0.01 -4.95 -2.18
N ASP A 85 -0.64 -3.86 -2.60
CA ASP A 85 -0.02 -2.87 -3.45
C ASP A 85 0.61 -1.77 -2.59
N SER A 86 1.92 -1.66 -2.59
CA SER A 86 2.64 -0.73 -1.72
C SER A 86 2.71 0.70 -2.25
N HIS A 87 2.23 0.96 -3.47
CA HIS A 87 2.16 2.28 -4.09
C HIS A 87 1.11 2.32 -5.19
N SER A 88 0.06 3.09 -5.00
CA SER A 88 -1.03 3.24 -5.95
C SER A 88 -1.64 4.64 -5.86
N HIS A 89 -2.31 5.05 -6.94
CA HIS A 89 -3.08 6.29 -7.01
C HIS A 89 -4.58 6.03 -7.27
N ILE A 90 -5.05 4.82 -6.98
CA ILE A 90 -6.49 4.47 -7.09
C ILE A 90 -7.33 5.32 -6.13
N GLY A 91 -8.57 5.60 -6.51
CA GLY A 91 -9.46 6.45 -5.72
C GLY A 91 -9.30 7.93 -6.06
N GLU A 92 -8.68 8.25 -7.19
CA GLU A 92 -8.50 9.63 -7.69
C GLU A 92 -7.88 10.57 -6.63
N PRO A 93 -6.83 10.17 -5.86
CA PRO A 93 -6.16 11.13 -5.00
C PRO A 93 -5.52 12.15 -5.93
N GLU A 94 -5.86 13.38 -5.78
CA GLU A 94 -5.24 14.43 -6.59
C GLU A 94 -3.72 14.38 -6.47
N GLY A 95 -3.00 14.66 -7.58
CA GLY A 95 -1.55 14.47 -7.68
C GLY A 95 -0.71 15.35 -6.77
N GLY A 96 -1.32 16.33 -6.15
CA GLY A 96 -0.70 17.29 -5.24
C GLY A 96 -0.96 18.72 -5.66
N ASP A 97 -0.96 19.62 -4.71
CA ASP A 97 -1.23 21.04 -4.92
C ASP A 97 0.03 21.80 -5.34
N LEU A 98 -0.02 22.50 -6.48
CA LEU A 98 1.12 23.22 -7.05
C LEU A 98 1.50 24.51 -6.31
N SER A 99 0.82 24.87 -5.22
CA SER A 99 1.08 26.09 -4.44
C SER A 99 2.43 26.08 -3.72
N ALA A 100 2.96 24.88 -3.34
CA ALA A 100 4.24 24.78 -2.66
C ALA A 100 4.91 23.39 -2.89
N PRO A 101 6.25 23.33 -2.85
CA PRO A 101 6.98 22.05 -2.98
C PRO A 101 6.97 21.17 -1.71
N ILE A 102 6.52 21.71 -0.57
CA ILE A 102 6.57 21.08 0.75
C ILE A 102 5.19 21.19 1.39
N GLN A 103 4.49 20.09 1.52
CA GLN A 103 3.09 20.03 2.00
C GLN A 103 2.82 18.76 2.82
N PRO A 104 3.55 18.52 3.92
CA PRO A 104 3.38 17.31 4.72
C PRO A 104 2.05 17.25 5.48
N ASP A 105 1.31 18.36 5.58
CA ASP A 105 0.00 18.47 6.21
C ASP A 105 -1.16 17.98 5.32
N VAL A 106 -0.95 17.95 4.00
CA VAL A 106 -1.96 17.41 3.06
C VAL A 106 -2.17 15.93 3.30
N ARG A 107 -3.44 15.49 3.31
CA ARG A 107 -3.82 14.10 3.58
C ARG A 107 -4.64 13.55 2.42
N VAL A 108 -4.22 12.45 1.85
CA VAL A 108 -5.00 11.71 0.84
C VAL A 108 -6.38 11.30 1.38
N LEU A 109 -6.50 11.09 2.69
CA LEU A 109 -7.77 10.81 3.37
C LEU A 109 -8.88 11.79 2.98
N ASP A 110 -8.54 13.05 2.74
CA ASP A 110 -9.52 14.11 2.49
C ASP A 110 -9.94 14.21 1.01
N SER A 111 -9.33 13.41 0.11
CA SER A 111 -9.58 13.49 -1.35
C SER A 111 -9.98 12.18 -2.02
N ILE A 112 -9.97 11.04 -1.32
CA ILE A 112 -10.28 9.73 -1.92
C ILE A 112 -11.75 9.63 -2.35
N ASN A 113 -11.96 9.30 -3.63
CA ASN A 113 -13.22 8.83 -4.17
C ASN A 113 -13.32 7.30 -4.04
N VAL A 114 -14.06 6.80 -3.06
CA VAL A 114 -14.21 5.36 -2.82
C VAL A 114 -15.02 4.62 -3.90
N LEU A 115 -15.67 5.36 -4.79
CA LEU A 115 -16.45 4.84 -5.91
C LEU A 115 -15.68 4.87 -7.23
N ASP A 116 -14.41 5.23 -7.20
CA ASP A 116 -13.51 5.18 -8.36
C ASP A 116 -13.41 3.75 -8.90
N ALA A 117 -13.57 3.60 -10.21
CA ALA A 117 -13.54 2.31 -10.89
C ALA A 117 -12.17 1.61 -10.81
N HIS A 118 -11.07 2.34 -10.58
CA HIS A 118 -9.76 1.73 -10.36
C HIS A 118 -9.74 0.87 -9.09
N ILE A 119 -10.57 1.18 -8.08
CA ILE A 119 -10.74 0.35 -6.89
C ILE A 119 -11.38 -1.00 -7.25
N GLU A 120 -12.40 -1.00 -8.12
CA GLU A 120 -13.02 -2.26 -8.60
C GLU A 120 -12.05 -3.07 -9.47
N LYS A 121 -11.28 -2.41 -10.34
CA LYS A 121 -10.22 -3.07 -11.13
C LYS A 121 -9.14 -3.68 -10.22
N ALA A 122 -8.73 -2.98 -9.17
CA ALA A 122 -7.77 -3.50 -8.20
C ALA A 122 -8.30 -4.76 -7.50
N ARG A 123 -9.57 -4.78 -7.08
CA ARG A 123 -10.24 -6.00 -6.57
C ARG A 123 -10.24 -7.13 -7.60
N ALA A 124 -10.54 -6.81 -8.86
CA ALA A 124 -10.51 -7.77 -9.96
C ALA A 124 -9.10 -8.33 -10.23
N GLY A 125 -8.07 -7.56 -9.91
CA GLY A 125 -6.66 -7.97 -9.93
C GLY A 125 -6.19 -8.76 -8.72
N GLY A 126 -7.04 -8.90 -7.70
CA GLY A 126 -6.70 -9.61 -6.46
C GLY A 126 -6.05 -8.73 -5.39
N VAL A 127 -6.00 -7.41 -5.59
CA VAL A 127 -5.48 -6.48 -4.58
C VAL A 127 -6.50 -6.34 -3.45
N THR A 128 -6.07 -6.61 -2.22
CA THR A 128 -6.92 -6.52 -1.02
C THR A 128 -6.53 -5.34 -0.12
N THR A 129 -5.27 -4.90 -0.23
CA THR A 129 -4.72 -3.79 0.54
C THR A 129 -3.87 -2.93 -0.38
N ALA A 130 -4.05 -1.62 -0.32
CA ALA A 130 -3.28 -0.66 -1.11
C ALA A 130 -2.76 0.49 -0.24
N ASN A 131 -1.55 0.96 -0.53
CA ASN A 131 -1.03 2.23 -0.05
C ASN A 131 -1.33 3.29 -1.11
N VAL A 132 -2.39 4.05 -0.89
CA VAL A 132 -2.79 5.15 -1.77
C VAL A 132 -2.06 6.42 -1.34
N MET A 133 -1.45 7.11 -2.31
CA MET A 133 -0.62 8.26 -2.03
C MET A 133 -0.82 9.39 -3.04
N PRO A 134 -0.50 10.64 -2.68
CA PRO A 134 -0.49 11.73 -3.65
C PRO A 134 0.65 11.55 -4.65
N GLY A 135 0.58 12.22 -5.77
CA GLY A 135 1.59 12.18 -6.82
C GLY A 135 2.99 12.62 -6.37
N SER A 136 3.99 12.31 -7.19
CA SER A 136 5.41 12.54 -6.90
C SER A 136 5.94 13.90 -7.38
N GLY A 137 5.05 14.80 -7.78
CA GLY A 137 5.42 16.13 -8.29
C GLY A 137 6.00 17.10 -7.26
N HIS A 138 6.13 16.72 -5.99
CA HIS A 138 6.55 17.58 -4.88
C HIS A 138 7.66 16.89 -4.07
N LEU A 139 8.47 17.67 -3.35
CA LEU A 139 9.47 17.11 -2.41
C LEU A 139 8.79 16.38 -1.25
N LEU A 140 7.75 16.99 -0.68
CA LEU A 140 6.86 16.43 0.33
C LEU A 140 5.43 16.63 -0.17
N SER A 141 4.82 15.57 -0.68
CA SER A 141 3.48 15.63 -1.28
C SER A 141 2.35 15.46 -0.27
N GLY A 142 2.65 14.92 0.93
CA GLY A 142 1.66 14.73 1.97
C GLY A 142 1.58 13.30 2.52
N GLN A 143 0.56 13.10 3.35
CA GLN A 143 0.32 11.84 4.07
C GLN A 143 -0.40 10.85 3.17
N THR A 144 0.16 9.64 3.06
CA THR A 144 -0.47 8.52 2.35
C THR A 144 -1.48 7.81 3.25
N LEU A 145 -2.30 6.97 2.64
CA LEU A 145 -3.36 6.23 3.32
C LEU A 145 -3.32 4.75 2.96
N TYR A 146 -3.28 3.86 3.97
CA TYR A 146 -3.37 2.43 3.72
C TYR A 146 -4.84 2.00 3.81
N LEU A 147 -5.33 1.41 2.74
CA LEU A 147 -6.72 0.99 2.60
C LEU A 147 -6.87 -0.51 2.50
N LYS A 148 -7.92 -1.04 3.11
CA LYS A 148 -8.52 -2.32 2.72
C LYS A 148 -9.58 -2.06 1.64
N LEU A 149 -9.47 -2.75 0.52
CA LEU A 149 -10.37 -2.53 -0.62
C LEU A 149 -11.73 -3.22 -0.40
N ARG A 150 -12.34 -2.99 0.77
CA ARG A 150 -13.70 -3.46 1.09
C ARG A 150 -14.72 -2.81 0.17
N LYS A 151 -15.87 -3.45 -0.02
CA LYS A 151 -17.04 -2.77 -0.60
C LYS A 151 -17.56 -1.77 0.44
N GLY A 152 -17.59 -0.50 0.10
CA GLY A 152 -18.05 0.59 0.97
C GLY A 152 -18.49 1.81 0.17
N ARG A 153 -19.11 2.78 0.83
CA ARG A 153 -19.56 4.05 0.23
C ARG A 153 -18.82 5.25 0.80
N THR A 154 -18.12 5.07 1.90
CA THR A 154 -17.37 6.11 2.59
C THR A 154 -15.94 5.65 2.81
N ILE A 155 -15.04 6.61 2.95
CA ILE A 155 -13.64 6.28 3.18
C ILE A 155 -13.43 5.56 4.52
N GLU A 156 -14.25 5.86 5.53
CA GLU A 156 -14.18 5.23 6.85
C GLU A 156 -14.36 3.72 6.80
N GLU A 157 -15.14 3.21 5.83
CA GLU A 157 -15.35 1.78 5.63
C GLU A 157 -14.11 1.07 5.06
N LEU A 158 -13.20 1.82 4.43
CA LEU A 158 -11.97 1.28 3.82
C LEU A 158 -10.74 1.46 4.72
N LEU A 159 -10.80 2.32 5.74
CA LEU A 159 -9.65 2.64 6.59
C LEU A 159 -9.07 1.42 7.31
N ILE A 160 -7.76 1.42 7.46
CA ILE A 160 -7.03 0.54 8.37
C ILE A 160 -6.67 1.33 9.61
N HIS A 161 -7.23 0.92 10.75
CA HIS A 161 -6.84 1.49 12.05
C HIS A 161 -5.73 0.67 12.68
N LEU A 162 -4.74 1.37 13.22
CA LEU A 162 -3.65 0.78 14.00
C LEU A 162 -4.11 0.54 15.45
N PRO A 163 -3.41 -0.32 16.21
CA PRO A 163 -3.79 -0.61 17.61
C PRO A 163 -3.85 0.61 18.53
N ASP A 164 -3.14 1.67 18.21
CA ASP A 164 -3.14 2.95 18.95
C ASP A 164 -4.26 3.90 18.52
N GLY A 165 -5.15 3.47 17.62
CA GLY A 165 -6.29 4.23 17.11
C GLY A 165 -5.98 5.16 15.95
N ARG A 166 -4.71 5.32 15.56
CA ARG A 166 -4.35 6.11 14.37
C ARG A 166 -4.79 5.41 13.09
N THR A 167 -5.07 6.19 12.06
CA THR A 167 -5.23 5.68 10.70
C THR A 167 -3.86 5.30 10.12
N ALA A 168 -3.77 4.11 9.52
CA ALA A 168 -2.55 3.63 8.90
C ALA A 168 -2.19 4.43 7.64
N GLY A 169 -0.93 4.83 7.51
CA GLY A 169 -0.43 5.59 6.36
C GLY A 169 1.03 5.99 6.55
N GLY A 170 1.65 6.44 5.47
CA GLY A 170 3.02 6.92 5.43
C GLY A 170 3.11 8.42 5.14
N MET A 171 4.30 8.85 4.70
CA MET A 171 4.58 10.20 4.22
C MET A 171 5.20 10.12 2.82
N LYS A 172 4.54 10.70 1.82
CA LYS A 172 5.06 10.73 0.44
C LYS A 172 6.14 11.79 0.30
N MET A 173 7.28 11.37 -0.23
CA MET A 173 8.37 12.25 -0.66
C MET A 173 8.81 11.88 -2.07
N ALA A 174 9.47 12.79 -2.76
CA ALA A 174 10.03 12.56 -4.08
C ALA A 174 11.29 13.40 -4.33
N ASN A 175 12.19 12.86 -5.13
CA ASN A 175 13.31 13.61 -5.71
C ASN A 175 13.37 13.39 -7.24
N GLY A 176 14.50 13.70 -7.85
CA GLY A 176 14.68 13.52 -9.27
C GLY A 176 14.02 14.61 -10.10
N THR A 177 13.54 14.23 -11.29
CA THR A 177 12.93 15.20 -12.22
C THR A 177 11.52 15.59 -11.82
N ASN A 178 10.76 14.72 -11.18
CA ASN A 178 9.36 14.95 -10.83
C ASN A 178 9.16 16.18 -9.92
N SER A 179 10.00 16.36 -8.92
CA SER A 179 9.87 17.46 -7.95
C SER A 179 10.60 18.74 -8.34
N ARG A 180 11.24 18.78 -9.52
CA ARG A 180 12.00 19.97 -10.00
C ARG A 180 11.25 20.70 -11.10
N ARG A 181 11.05 22.00 -10.90
CA ARG A 181 10.41 22.90 -11.89
C ARG A 181 10.75 24.37 -11.59
N ALA A 182 10.05 25.30 -12.23
CA ALA A 182 10.19 26.73 -11.93
C ALA A 182 9.79 27.04 -10.48
N ALA A 183 10.29 28.18 -9.96
CA ALA A 183 9.92 28.63 -8.62
C ALA A 183 8.38 28.64 -8.44
N PRO A 184 7.85 28.27 -7.25
CA PRO A 184 8.56 28.11 -5.97
C PRO A 184 9.26 26.74 -5.77
N PHE A 185 9.24 25.85 -6.76
CA PHE A 185 9.88 24.54 -6.69
C PHE A 185 11.41 24.63 -6.86
N PRO A 186 12.16 23.62 -6.40
CA PRO A 186 13.59 23.58 -6.62
C PRO A 186 13.94 23.33 -8.08
N GLY A 187 14.93 24.02 -8.61
CA GLY A 187 15.44 23.80 -9.96
C GLY A 187 16.56 22.75 -10.05
N THR A 188 17.12 22.31 -8.91
CA THR A 188 18.26 21.38 -8.86
C THR A 188 18.11 20.33 -7.77
N ARG A 189 18.72 19.13 -7.98
CA ARG A 189 18.77 18.06 -6.97
C ARG A 189 19.38 18.49 -5.64
N ALA A 190 20.43 19.33 -5.70
CA ALA A 190 21.06 19.85 -4.49
C ALA A 190 20.13 20.76 -3.69
N LYS A 191 19.32 21.61 -4.38
CA LYS A 191 18.33 22.45 -3.70
C LYS A 191 17.18 21.61 -3.15
N SER A 192 16.75 20.55 -3.85
CA SER A 192 15.76 19.60 -3.33
C SER A 192 16.19 19.03 -1.97
N ALA A 193 17.39 18.44 -1.90
CA ALA A 193 17.91 17.88 -0.66
C ALA A 193 18.12 18.94 0.46
N ALA A 194 18.46 20.17 0.09
CA ALA A 194 18.60 21.27 1.06
C ALA A 194 17.26 21.67 1.67
N LEU A 195 16.19 21.70 0.86
CA LEU A 195 14.83 21.99 1.34
C LEU A 195 14.30 20.88 2.26
N ASP A 196 14.52 19.62 1.90
CA ASP A 196 14.15 18.50 2.74
C ASP A 196 14.85 18.58 4.11
N ARG A 197 16.17 18.84 4.14
CA ARG A 197 16.91 19.02 5.39
C ARG A 197 16.35 20.16 6.24
N GLU A 198 16.06 21.29 5.60
CA GLU A 198 15.50 22.45 6.30
C GLU A 198 14.20 22.09 7.04
N GLN A 199 13.33 21.30 6.40
CA GLN A 199 12.06 20.88 7.01
C GLN A 199 12.28 19.90 8.17
N TYR A 200 13.17 18.92 8.01
CA TYR A 200 13.47 17.97 9.09
C TYR A 200 14.16 18.64 10.28
N VAL A 201 15.04 19.63 10.05
CA VAL A 201 15.64 20.44 11.15
C VAL A 201 14.53 21.19 11.90
N LYS A 202 13.62 21.87 11.19
CA LYS A 202 12.47 22.54 11.82
C LYS A 202 11.60 21.59 12.63
N ALA A 203 11.36 20.38 12.09
CA ALA A 203 10.57 19.35 12.76
C ALA A 203 11.26 18.84 14.04
N GLN A 204 12.60 18.66 14.03
CA GLN A 204 13.38 18.32 15.23
C GLN A 204 13.27 19.42 16.29
N GLU A 205 13.46 20.69 15.92
CA GLU A 205 13.31 21.82 16.84
C GLU A 205 11.90 21.94 17.43
N TYR A 206 10.88 21.67 16.61
CA TYR A 206 9.49 21.66 17.04
C TYR A 206 9.20 20.52 18.03
N ARG A 207 9.67 19.31 17.72
CA ARG A 207 9.59 18.14 18.61
C ARG A 207 10.28 18.41 19.96
N ASP A 208 11.47 18.99 19.94
CA ASP A 208 12.23 19.30 21.15
C ASP A 208 11.50 20.32 22.03
N LYS A 209 10.82 21.32 21.44
CA LYS A 209 9.96 22.25 22.18
C LYS A 209 8.77 21.54 22.84
N ILE A 210 8.12 20.61 22.12
CA ILE A 210 7.01 19.81 22.68
C ILE A 210 7.51 18.98 23.86
N LEU A 211 8.64 18.30 23.72
CA LEU A 211 9.24 17.48 24.78
C LEU A 211 9.65 18.34 26.02
N ALA A 212 10.22 19.51 25.77
CA ALA A 212 10.61 20.45 26.84
C ALA A 212 9.41 21.01 27.61
N ALA A 213 8.26 21.15 26.96
CA ALA A 213 7.02 21.61 27.60
C ALA A 213 6.47 20.62 28.65
N LYS A 214 6.81 19.31 28.55
CA LYS A 214 6.39 18.26 29.51
C LYS A 214 4.87 18.24 29.76
N GLY A 215 4.07 18.57 28.73
CA GLY A 215 2.62 18.62 28.81
C GLY A 215 2.04 19.90 29.45
N ASP A 216 2.88 20.90 29.77
CA ASP A 216 2.44 22.22 30.24
C ASP A 216 1.86 23.04 29.06
N PRO A 217 0.53 23.31 29.04
CA PRO A 217 -0.10 24.01 27.92
C PRO A 217 0.47 25.40 27.64
N GLU A 218 0.97 26.11 28.66
CA GLU A 218 1.53 27.46 28.51
C GLU A 218 2.90 27.45 27.84
N LYS A 219 3.60 26.31 27.86
CA LYS A 219 4.92 26.12 27.26
C LYS A 219 4.89 25.40 25.92
N MET A 220 3.72 24.88 25.51
CA MET A 220 3.59 24.24 24.22
C MET A 220 3.80 25.23 23.09
N PRO A 221 4.55 24.84 22.03
CA PRO A 221 4.63 25.68 20.85
C PRO A 221 3.24 25.83 20.20
N ALA A 222 3.03 26.92 19.44
CA ALA A 222 1.86 27.02 18.59
C ALA A 222 1.80 25.82 17.62
N ARG A 223 0.60 25.33 17.37
CA ARG A 223 0.41 24.19 16.45
C ARG A 223 0.86 24.55 15.04
N ASP A 224 1.59 23.64 14.42
CA ASP A 224 2.03 23.69 13.05
C ASP A 224 1.79 22.31 12.42
N LEU A 225 0.77 22.20 11.55
CA LEU A 225 0.35 20.93 10.97
C LEU A 225 1.44 20.29 10.08
N ASN A 226 2.25 21.12 9.41
CA ASN A 226 3.39 20.64 8.63
C ASN A 226 4.44 19.97 9.52
N LEU A 227 4.81 20.64 10.61
CA LEU A 227 5.81 20.13 11.52
C LEU A 227 5.28 18.94 12.35
N GLU A 228 4.00 18.94 12.76
CA GLU A 228 3.35 17.81 13.44
C GLU A 228 3.44 16.54 12.58
N ALA A 229 3.13 16.64 11.28
CA ALA A 229 3.19 15.51 10.34
C ALA A 229 4.62 14.95 10.20
N LEU A 230 5.64 15.82 10.17
CA LEU A 230 7.06 15.42 10.11
C LEU A 230 7.56 14.87 11.45
N VAL A 231 7.05 15.34 12.60
CA VAL A 231 7.34 14.73 13.90
C VAL A 231 6.85 13.29 13.95
N GLU A 232 5.70 12.95 13.37
CA GLU A 232 5.25 11.55 13.26
C GLU A 232 6.25 10.69 12.47
N VAL A 233 6.90 11.25 11.44
CA VAL A 233 7.98 10.57 10.70
C VAL A 233 9.21 10.37 11.59
N LEU A 234 9.67 11.41 12.27
CA LEU A 234 10.84 11.37 13.17
C LEU A 234 10.62 10.45 14.38
N ASP A 235 9.38 10.27 14.83
CA ASP A 235 8.99 9.35 15.89
C ASP A 235 8.80 7.90 15.40
N GLY A 236 9.01 7.64 14.10
CA GLY A 236 8.83 6.32 13.49
C GLY A 236 7.37 5.88 13.33
N LYS A 237 6.41 6.79 13.56
CA LYS A 237 4.96 6.53 13.45
C LYS A 237 4.48 6.48 12.01
N ARG A 238 5.19 7.14 11.08
CA ARG A 238 4.96 7.09 9.63
C ARG A 238 6.25 6.70 8.92
N ILE A 239 6.12 5.80 7.95
CA ILE A 239 7.21 5.41 7.06
C ILE A 239 7.23 6.39 5.88
N VAL A 240 8.41 6.88 5.53
CA VAL A 240 8.57 7.69 4.32
C VAL A 240 8.47 6.79 3.09
N GLN A 241 7.55 7.11 2.18
CA GLN A 241 7.34 6.45 0.90
C GLN A 241 8.01 7.32 -0.17
N PHE A 242 9.26 7.01 -0.52
CA PHE A 242 10.12 7.91 -1.27
C PHE A 242 10.23 7.50 -2.75
N HIS A 243 9.64 8.31 -3.65
CA HIS A 243 9.83 8.20 -5.10
C HIS A 243 11.27 8.59 -5.47
N THR A 244 12.01 7.71 -6.11
CA THR A 244 13.38 7.97 -6.55
C THR A 244 13.76 7.01 -7.70
N HIS A 245 14.61 7.44 -8.63
CA HIS A 245 15.01 6.62 -9.78
C HIS A 245 16.52 6.43 -9.87
N ARG A 246 17.28 7.53 -10.01
CA ARG A 246 18.71 7.51 -10.30
C ARG A 246 19.54 7.10 -9.08
N HIS A 247 20.69 6.47 -9.34
CA HIS A 247 21.61 6.00 -8.31
C HIS A 247 22.08 7.12 -7.35
N ASP A 248 22.35 8.32 -7.86
CA ASP A 248 22.77 9.47 -7.04
C ASP A 248 21.62 10.05 -6.20
N ASP A 249 20.39 10.02 -6.73
CA ASP A 249 19.17 10.39 -6.01
C ASP A 249 18.85 9.36 -4.92
N ILE A 250 18.97 8.04 -5.21
CA ILE A 250 18.85 6.95 -4.21
C ILE A 250 19.85 7.17 -3.07
N MET A 251 21.13 7.43 -3.38
CA MET A 251 22.14 7.69 -2.36
C MET A 251 21.83 8.94 -1.54
N THR A 252 21.16 9.94 -2.11
CA THR A 252 20.70 11.11 -1.38
C THR A 252 19.61 10.75 -0.39
N VAL A 253 18.64 9.90 -0.77
CA VAL A 253 17.60 9.41 0.15
C VAL A 253 18.21 8.64 1.32
N LEU A 254 19.17 7.72 1.03
CA LEU A 254 19.84 6.95 2.08
C LEU A 254 20.60 7.87 3.07
N ARG A 255 21.26 8.92 2.58
CA ARG A 255 21.93 9.91 3.45
C ARG A 255 20.94 10.68 4.31
N LEU A 256 19.81 11.14 3.75
CA LEU A 256 18.77 11.84 4.51
C LEU A 256 18.16 10.94 5.58
N ALA A 257 17.84 9.69 5.24
CA ALA A 257 17.33 8.72 6.20
C ALA A 257 18.30 8.45 7.35
N GLN A 258 19.60 8.36 7.05
CA GLN A 258 20.64 8.20 8.05
C GLN A 258 20.82 9.47 8.92
N GLU A 259 20.78 10.67 8.32
CA GLU A 259 20.97 11.97 8.99
C GLU A 259 19.85 12.25 10.01
N PHE A 260 18.59 11.94 9.63
CA PHE A 260 17.40 12.24 10.43
C PHE A 260 16.80 11.02 11.13
N HIS A 261 17.35 9.83 10.91
CA HIS A 261 16.93 8.57 11.51
C HIS A 261 15.47 8.20 11.23
N PHE A 262 14.94 8.56 10.08
CA PHE A 262 13.59 8.13 9.68
C PHE A 262 13.61 6.81 8.91
N ARG A 263 12.50 6.09 8.98
CA ARG A 263 12.25 4.87 8.22
C ARG A 263 11.82 5.24 6.81
N VAL A 264 12.35 4.54 5.80
CA VAL A 264 12.07 4.85 4.40
C VAL A 264 11.90 3.58 3.57
N VAL A 265 11.06 3.68 2.54
CA VAL A 265 10.93 2.72 1.43
C VAL A 265 11.32 3.46 0.15
N LEU A 266 12.18 2.85 -0.66
CA LEU A 266 12.50 3.36 -1.99
C LEU A 266 11.48 2.83 -3.00
N HIS A 267 10.76 3.74 -3.66
CA HIS A 267 9.81 3.40 -4.71
C HIS A 267 10.43 3.60 -6.09
N HIS A 268 10.05 2.72 -7.03
CA HIS A 268 10.59 2.62 -8.39
C HIS A 268 12.07 2.22 -8.40
N ALA A 269 12.94 3.09 -7.90
CA ALA A 269 14.37 2.86 -7.70
C ALA A 269 15.02 2.22 -8.94
N SER A 270 14.84 2.82 -10.13
CA SER A 270 15.23 2.25 -11.42
C SER A 270 16.69 1.83 -11.49
N ASP A 271 17.58 2.57 -10.85
CA ASP A 271 19.02 2.29 -10.80
C ASP A 271 19.44 1.46 -9.57
N ALA A 272 18.49 0.92 -8.78
CA ALA A 272 18.82 0.18 -7.55
C ALA A 272 19.71 -1.05 -7.80
N TRP A 273 19.65 -1.62 -9.00
CA TRP A 273 20.52 -2.74 -9.38
C TRP A 273 22.02 -2.37 -9.41
N MET A 274 22.35 -1.07 -9.45
CA MET A 274 23.73 -0.56 -9.37
C MET A 274 24.23 -0.42 -7.93
N LEU A 275 23.32 -0.42 -6.93
CA LEU A 275 23.59 -0.09 -5.52
C LEU A 275 23.10 -1.18 -4.54
N PRO A 276 23.17 -2.48 -4.88
CA PRO A 276 22.59 -3.51 -4.02
C PRO A 276 23.21 -3.55 -2.62
N ASP A 277 24.52 -3.36 -2.53
CA ASP A 277 25.27 -3.44 -1.26
C ASP A 277 24.99 -2.22 -0.36
N GLU A 278 24.90 -1.02 -0.95
CA GLU A 278 24.58 0.21 -0.22
C GLU A 278 23.16 0.16 0.34
N ILE A 279 22.17 -0.30 -0.46
CA ILE A 279 20.78 -0.44 -0.04
C ILE A 279 20.66 -1.53 1.04
N ALA A 280 21.32 -2.68 0.84
CA ALA A 280 21.34 -3.76 1.84
C ALA A 280 21.96 -3.30 3.17
N LYS A 281 23.11 -2.60 3.10
CA LYS A 281 23.78 -2.04 4.29
C LYS A 281 22.92 -1.03 5.03
N ALA A 282 22.12 -0.25 4.31
CA ALA A 282 21.20 0.70 4.91
C ALA A 282 19.96 0.01 5.52
N GLY A 283 19.70 -1.27 5.20
CA GLY A 283 18.52 -2.01 5.66
C GLY A 283 17.20 -1.44 5.11
N VAL A 284 17.24 -0.75 3.98
CA VAL A 284 16.09 -0.06 3.38
C VAL A 284 15.40 -0.97 2.38
N PRO A 285 14.08 -1.20 2.49
CA PRO A 285 13.34 -1.97 1.51
C PRO A 285 13.14 -1.19 0.20
N VAL A 286 12.95 -1.94 -0.88
CA VAL A 286 12.69 -1.41 -2.21
C VAL A 286 11.37 -1.95 -2.72
N SER A 287 10.47 -1.08 -3.14
CA SER A 287 9.27 -1.42 -3.88
C SER A 287 9.47 -1.10 -5.36
N LEU A 288 9.42 -2.13 -6.19
CA LEU A 288 9.72 -2.04 -7.62
C LEU A 288 8.44 -1.90 -8.44
N ILE A 289 8.50 -1.04 -9.43
CA ILE A 289 7.65 -1.14 -10.61
C ILE A 289 8.41 -1.92 -11.67
N VAL A 290 7.85 -3.06 -12.10
CA VAL A 290 8.44 -3.83 -13.21
C VAL A 290 7.71 -3.43 -14.46
N ILE A 291 8.37 -2.62 -15.24
CA ILE A 291 7.77 -1.79 -16.27
C ILE A 291 7.26 -2.58 -17.46
N ASP A 292 5.99 -2.35 -17.74
CA ASP A 292 5.37 -2.64 -19.04
C ASP A 292 5.31 -1.41 -19.93
N SER A 293 5.49 -0.24 -19.35
CA SER A 293 5.50 1.01 -20.08
C SER A 293 6.95 1.38 -20.40
N PRO A 294 7.28 1.68 -21.64
CA PRO A 294 8.57 2.23 -22.00
C PRO A 294 8.64 3.65 -21.40
N GLY A 295 9.14 3.75 -20.18
CA GLY A 295 9.12 4.95 -19.37
C GLY A 295 9.38 6.23 -20.15
N GLY A 296 8.56 7.23 -19.96
CA GLY A 296 8.70 8.54 -20.58
C GLY A 296 9.78 9.42 -19.94
N LYS A 297 10.47 8.93 -18.88
CA LYS A 297 11.45 9.71 -18.13
C LYS A 297 12.86 9.19 -18.37
N GLU A 298 13.79 10.11 -18.70
CA GLU A 298 15.20 9.77 -18.89
C GLU A 298 15.81 9.10 -17.66
N GLU A 299 15.41 9.50 -16.45
CA GLU A 299 15.90 8.90 -15.21
C GLU A 299 15.34 7.50 -14.90
N ALA A 300 14.31 7.06 -15.62
CA ALA A 300 13.72 5.73 -15.46
C ALA A 300 14.14 4.75 -16.56
N LYS A 301 14.99 5.15 -17.51
CA LYS A 301 15.39 4.33 -18.66
C LYS A 301 16.10 3.03 -18.27
N GLU A 302 16.74 2.99 -17.12
CA GLU A 302 17.45 1.83 -16.58
C GLU A 302 16.59 1.00 -15.62
N ALA A 303 15.27 1.12 -15.67
CA ALA A 303 14.37 0.24 -14.94
C ALA A 303 14.40 -1.17 -15.54
N LEU A 304 15.33 -1.98 -15.08
CA LEU A 304 15.59 -3.31 -15.61
C LEU A 304 14.83 -4.39 -14.83
N MET A 305 14.30 -5.38 -15.55
CA MET A 305 13.63 -6.53 -14.92
C MET A 305 14.54 -7.34 -13.99
N ILE A 306 15.87 -7.27 -14.17
CA ILE A 306 16.85 -7.96 -13.32
C ILE A 306 16.96 -7.39 -11.91
N THR A 307 16.50 -6.14 -11.69
CA THR A 307 16.67 -5.41 -10.44
C THR A 307 16.19 -6.22 -9.23
N GLY A 308 15.03 -6.87 -9.33
CA GLY A 308 14.49 -7.70 -8.24
C GLY A 308 15.44 -8.86 -7.86
N GLY A 309 15.99 -9.56 -8.84
CA GLY A 309 16.93 -10.65 -8.60
C GLY A 309 18.29 -10.20 -8.07
N VAL A 310 18.76 -9.02 -8.47
CA VAL A 310 20.02 -8.44 -7.97
C VAL A 310 19.84 -8.05 -6.49
N LEU A 311 18.77 -7.35 -6.15
CA LEU A 311 18.47 -6.93 -4.79
C LEU A 311 18.19 -8.12 -3.86
N GLU A 312 17.48 -9.16 -4.34
CA GLU A 312 17.28 -10.41 -3.59
C GLU A 312 18.60 -11.03 -3.18
N LYS A 313 19.56 -11.14 -4.10
CA LYS A 313 20.90 -11.72 -3.83
C LYS A 313 21.68 -10.93 -2.79
N ALA A 314 21.48 -9.62 -2.72
CA ALA A 314 22.07 -8.75 -1.71
C ALA A 314 21.32 -8.80 -0.37
N GLY A 315 20.20 -9.53 -0.26
CA GLY A 315 19.41 -9.65 0.96
C GLY A 315 18.44 -8.48 1.20
N VAL A 316 18.23 -7.62 0.21
CA VAL A 316 17.27 -6.51 0.30
C VAL A 316 15.84 -7.05 0.30
N LEU A 317 14.96 -6.50 1.15
CA LEU A 317 13.52 -6.73 1.08
C LEU A 317 12.96 -6.05 -0.16
N VAL A 318 12.46 -6.87 -1.11
CA VAL A 318 11.87 -6.40 -2.37
C VAL A 318 10.36 -6.60 -2.32
N GLY A 319 9.63 -5.55 -2.63
CA GLY A 319 8.20 -5.55 -2.92
C GLY A 319 7.92 -5.12 -4.35
N PHE A 320 6.65 -5.20 -4.75
CA PHE A 320 6.17 -4.72 -6.04
C PHE A 320 4.99 -3.78 -5.85
N HIS A 321 4.85 -2.83 -6.77
CA HIS A 321 3.71 -1.93 -6.80
C HIS A 321 3.24 -1.67 -8.24
N THR A 322 2.07 -1.05 -8.33
CA THR A 322 1.50 -0.72 -9.64
C THR A 322 1.78 0.71 -10.05
N ASP A 323 1.82 1.65 -9.09
CA ASP A 323 1.78 3.08 -9.44
C ASP A 323 0.56 3.37 -10.35
N ASP A 324 -0.58 2.65 -10.07
CA ASP A 324 -1.78 2.74 -10.92
C ASP A 324 -2.19 4.21 -11.06
N PRO A 325 -2.30 4.73 -12.29
CA PRO A 325 -2.54 4.02 -13.54
C PRO A 325 -1.30 3.66 -14.39
N ILE A 326 -0.08 3.85 -13.93
CA ILE A 326 1.14 3.50 -14.72
C ILE A 326 1.16 2.01 -15.06
N THR A 327 0.91 1.15 -14.09
CA THR A 327 0.61 -0.27 -14.31
C THR A 327 -0.79 -0.53 -13.77
N ASP A 328 -1.70 -0.98 -14.62
CA ASP A 328 -3.04 -1.37 -14.19
C ASP A 328 -2.99 -2.38 -13.04
N SER A 329 -3.72 -2.14 -11.97
CA SER A 329 -3.71 -2.97 -10.76
C SER A 329 -4.01 -4.45 -11.03
N ARG A 330 -4.73 -4.78 -12.12
CA ARG A 330 -4.97 -6.16 -12.58
C ARG A 330 -3.69 -6.88 -13.00
N LEU A 331 -2.61 -6.17 -13.22
CA LEU A 331 -1.34 -6.67 -13.75
C LEU A 331 -0.24 -6.79 -12.68
N LEU A 332 -0.55 -6.55 -11.40
CA LEU A 332 0.46 -6.59 -10.32
C LEU A 332 1.19 -7.95 -10.26
N MET A 333 0.48 -9.08 -10.42
CA MET A 333 1.11 -10.41 -10.47
C MET A 333 2.07 -10.57 -11.65
N ARG A 334 1.79 -9.92 -12.79
CA ARG A 334 2.66 -9.94 -13.97
C ARG A 334 4.02 -9.29 -13.68
N SER A 335 4.04 -8.23 -12.87
CA SER A 335 5.31 -7.59 -12.46
C SER A 335 6.24 -8.57 -11.77
N ALA A 336 5.71 -9.38 -10.85
CA ALA A 336 6.50 -10.45 -10.20
C ALA A 336 6.91 -11.55 -11.18
N ALA A 337 6.04 -11.95 -12.11
CA ALA A 337 6.37 -12.96 -13.12
C ALA A 337 7.53 -12.51 -14.03
N LEU A 338 7.56 -11.23 -14.42
CA LEU A 338 8.66 -10.65 -15.21
C LEU A 338 9.97 -10.62 -14.42
N ALA A 339 9.92 -10.30 -13.11
CA ALA A 339 11.10 -10.35 -12.25
C ALA A 339 11.63 -11.79 -12.11
N VAL A 340 10.76 -12.81 -12.01
CA VAL A 340 11.17 -14.22 -11.98
C VAL A 340 11.81 -14.62 -13.30
N ARG A 341 11.22 -14.26 -14.43
CA ARG A 341 11.83 -14.49 -15.75
C ARG A 341 13.22 -13.88 -15.86
N ALA A 342 13.46 -12.77 -15.18
CA ALA A 342 14.76 -12.07 -15.17
C ALA A 342 15.72 -12.55 -14.06
N GLY A 343 15.38 -13.60 -13.31
CA GLY A 343 16.29 -14.28 -12.37
C GLY A 343 16.01 -14.07 -10.89
N MET A 344 14.90 -13.45 -10.52
CA MET A 344 14.41 -13.45 -9.14
C MET A 344 13.82 -14.81 -8.78
N SER A 345 13.98 -15.26 -7.54
CA SER A 345 13.37 -16.53 -7.12
C SER A 345 11.83 -16.39 -7.05
N ARG A 346 11.11 -17.47 -7.46
CA ARG A 346 9.65 -17.53 -7.37
C ARG A 346 9.15 -17.22 -5.96
N GLN A 347 9.80 -17.81 -4.96
CA GLN A 347 9.41 -17.62 -3.56
C GLN A 347 9.46 -16.15 -3.15
N LYS A 348 10.54 -15.45 -3.48
CA LYS A 348 10.71 -14.03 -3.14
C LYS A 348 9.80 -13.12 -3.95
N ALA A 349 9.52 -13.46 -5.20
CA ALA A 349 8.59 -12.72 -6.03
C ALA A 349 7.15 -12.77 -5.47
N LEU A 350 6.66 -13.97 -5.11
CA LEU A 350 5.35 -14.12 -4.45
C LEU A 350 5.32 -13.46 -3.07
N TYR A 351 6.41 -13.56 -2.32
CA TYR A 351 6.58 -12.86 -1.05
C TYR A 351 6.48 -11.34 -1.22
N GLY A 352 7.11 -10.78 -2.26
CA GLY A 352 7.09 -9.35 -2.57
C GLY A 352 5.71 -8.81 -2.94
N LEU A 353 4.83 -9.63 -3.51
CA LEU A 353 3.44 -9.28 -3.80
C LEU A 353 2.52 -9.25 -2.56
N THR A 354 2.95 -9.86 -1.47
CA THR A 354 2.09 -10.19 -0.33
C THR A 354 2.75 -9.80 1.00
N LEU A 355 3.36 -10.75 1.72
CA LEU A 355 3.96 -10.53 3.04
C LEU A 355 5.13 -9.54 3.01
N GLY A 356 5.89 -9.49 1.93
CA GLY A 356 6.97 -8.51 1.73
C GLY A 356 6.43 -7.08 1.71
N ASN A 357 5.40 -6.84 0.89
CA ASN A 357 4.72 -5.55 0.86
C ASN A 357 4.00 -5.23 2.18
N ALA A 358 3.39 -6.24 2.83
CA ALA A 358 2.80 -6.05 4.14
C ALA A 358 3.83 -5.57 5.18
N LYS A 359 5.07 -6.11 5.14
CA LYS A 359 6.18 -5.65 6.00
C LYS A 359 6.64 -4.25 5.66
N ILE A 360 6.69 -3.90 4.37
CA ILE A 360 7.01 -2.54 3.91
C ILE A 360 6.04 -1.50 4.49
N LEU A 361 4.79 -1.91 4.76
CA LEU A 361 3.72 -1.05 5.29
C LEU A 361 3.44 -1.24 6.79
N ASP A 362 4.22 -2.06 7.53
CA ASP A 362 3.94 -2.44 8.93
C ASP A 362 2.57 -3.12 9.13
N LEU A 363 2.09 -3.85 8.14
CA LEU A 363 0.81 -4.55 8.18
C LEU A 363 0.96 -6.08 8.24
N ASP A 364 2.18 -6.59 8.35
CA ASP A 364 2.48 -8.04 8.27
C ASP A 364 1.93 -8.84 9.45
N ALA A 365 1.61 -8.22 10.57
CA ALA A 365 0.87 -8.86 11.65
C ALA A 365 -0.61 -9.15 11.27
N ARG A 366 -1.16 -8.50 10.24
CA ARG A 366 -2.56 -8.59 9.85
C ARG A 366 -2.79 -9.28 8.52
N VAL A 367 -1.95 -9.03 7.51
CA VAL A 367 -2.16 -9.45 6.12
C VAL A 367 -0.89 -10.07 5.50
N GLY A 368 -0.99 -10.53 4.27
CA GLY A 368 0.14 -10.95 3.44
C GLY A 368 0.53 -12.43 3.56
N SER A 369 -0.12 -13.21 4.42
CA SER A 369 0.08 -14.68 4.51
C SER A 369 -1.19 -15.38 5.00
N LEU A 370 -1.30 -16.71 4.76
CA LEU A 370 -2.43 -17.52 5.24
C LEU A 370 -2.19 -18.05 6.66
N GLU A 371 -1.61 -17.25 7.53
CA GLU A 371 -1.36 -17.64 8.93
C GLU A 371 -2.62 -17.46 9.77
N VAL A 372 -2.81 -18.38 10.73
CA VAL A 372 -3.92 -18.31 11.69
C VAL A 372 -3.88 -17.00 12.48
N GLY A 373 -5.04 -16.37 12.63
CA GLY A 373 -5.22 -15.09 13.33
C GLY A 373 -5.12 -13.86 12.43
N LYS A 374 -4.55 -13.95 11.23
CA LYS A 374 -4.53 -12.86 10.26
C LYS A 374 -5.92 -12.63 9.66
N ASP A 375 -6.10 -11.46 9.08
CA ASP A 375 -7.31 -11.11 8.34
C ASP A 375 -7.48 -12.11 7.19
N ALA A 376 -8.70 -12.56 6.96
CA ALA A 376 -9.01 -13.50 5.89
C ALA A 376 -9.07 -12.79 4.53
N ASP A 377 -7.92 -12.24 4.14
CA ASP A 377 -7.67 -11.62 2.85
C ASP A 377 -6.98 -12.63 1.95
N PHE A 378 -7.70 -13.14 0.98
CA PHE A 378 -7.16 -14.14 0.06
C PHE A 378 -7.79 -14.04 -1.33
N ILE A 379 -7.12 -14.63 -2.30
CA ILE A 379 -7.61 -14.74 -3.67
C ILE A 379 -7.69 -16.20 -4.10
N LEU A 380 -8.72 -16.50 -4.88
CA LEU A 380 -8.90 -17.76 -5.57
C LEU A 380 -8.49 -17.58 -7.04
N LEU A 381 -7.52 -18.37 -7.48
CA LEU A 381 -6.94 -18.31 -8.81
C LEU A 381 -7.28 -19.55 -9.64
N SER A 382 -7.38 -19.40 -10.96
CA SER A 382 -7.60 -20.51 -11.89
C SER A 382 -6.37 -21.40 -12.09
N GLY A 383 -5.20 -20.98 -11.62
CA GLY A 383 -3.94 -21.70 -11.78
C GLY A 383 -2.77 -21.02 -11.10
N ASP A 384 -1.57 -21.26 -11.58
CA ASP A 384 -0.34 -20.71 -11.02
C ASP A 384 -0.32 -19.16 -11.09
N PRO A 385 -0.05 -18.45 -9.96
CA PRO A 385 -0.11 -16.98 -9.91
C PRO A 385 0.84 -16.27 -10.88
N LEU A 386 1.93 -16.92 -11.30
CA LEU A 386 2.89 -16.31 -12.23
C LEU A 386 2.65 -16.70 -13.70
N SER A 387 1.57 -17.43 -13.98
CA SER A 387 1.18 -17.79 -15.36
C SER A 387 0.29 -16.72 -15.98
N VAL A 388 0.60 -16.32 -17.20
CA VAL A 388 -0.23 -15.38 -17.98
C VAL A 388 -1.63 -15.92 -18.33
N TYR A 389 -1.86 -17.23 -18.18
CA TYR A 389 -3.16 -17.86 -18.38
C TYR A 389 -4.01 -17.90 -17.10
N THR A 390 -3.45 -17.50 -15.98
CA THR A 390 -4.16 -17.50 -14.71
C THR A 390 -5.04 -16.26 -14.58
N HIS A 391 -6.23 -16.49 -14.07
CA HIS A 391 -7.21 -15.45 -13.76
C HIS A 391 -7.50 -15.45 -12.27
N VAL A 392 -7.67 -14.27 -11.68
CA VAL A 392 -8.33 -14.09 -10.41
C VAL A 392 -9.80 -14.47 -10.61
N LEU A 393 -10.25 -15.48 -9.87
CA LEU A 393 -11.64 -15.94 -9.88
C LEU A 393 -12.46 -15.23 -8.83
N GLU A 394 -11.91 -15.10 -7.63
CA GLU A 394 -12.54 -14.44 -6.50
C GLU A 394 -11.49 -13.68 -5.67
N THR A 395 -11.90 -12.54 -5.12
CA THR A 395 -11.12 -11.78 -4.13
C THR A 395 -11.95 -11.64 -2.87
N TRP A 396 -11.32 -11.97 -1.74
CA TRP A 396 -11.94 -12.00 -0.43
C TRP A 396 -11.17 -11.08 0.52
N ILE A 397 -11.90 -10.25 1.26
CA ILE A 397 -11.35 -9.34 2.27
C ILE A 397 -12.10 -9.58 3.58
N GLU A 398 -11.34 -9.93 4.63
CA GLU A 398 -11.90 -10.26 5.94
C GLU A 398 -13.07 -11.27 5.85
N GLY A 399 -12.87 -12.28 4.98
CA GLY A 399 -13.84 -13.33 4.75
C GLY A 399 -15.10 -12.93 3.98
N GLN A 400 -15.15 -11.70 3.44
CA GLN A 400 -16.22 -11.24 2.56
C GLN A 400 -15.74 -11.26 1.11
N LYS A 401 -16.56 -11.82 0.21
CA LYS A 401 -16.27 -11.81 -1.22
C LYS A 401 -16.52 -10.42 -1.79
N VAL A 402 -15.46 -9.76 -2.25
CA VAL A 402 -15.53 -8.41 -2.83
C VAL A 402 -15.49 -8.41 -4.34
N PHE A 403 -15.05 -9.52 -4.96
CA PHE A 403 -15.01 -9.73 -6.40
C PHE A 403 -15.34 -11.19 -6.72
N ASP A 404 -16.17 -11.42 -7.74
CA ASP A 404 -16.54 -12.74 -8.24
C ASP A 404 -16.61 -12.71 -9.79
N ARG A 405 -15.56 -13.26 -10.43
CA ARG A 405 -15.46 -13.28 -11.90
C ARG A 405 -16.62 -13.99 -12.61
N SER A 406 -17.40 -14.82 -11.90
CA SER A 406 -18.55 -15.51 -12.47
C SER A 406 -19.75 -14.58 -12.67
N THR A 407 -19.82 -13.47 -11.95
CA THR A 407 -20.87 -12.47 -12.15
C THR A 407 -20.57 -11.59 -13.37
N ALA A 408 -21.59 -11.17 -14.09
CA ALA A 408 -21.40 -10.37 -15.31
C ALA A 408 -20.78 -9.00 -15.01
N ALA A 409 -21.22 -8.35 -13.93
CA ALA A 409 -20.71 -7.04 -13.52
C ALA A 409 -19.23 -7.09 -13.14
N ASP A 410 -18.85 -7.94 -12.18
CA ASP A 410 -17.46 -8.03 -11.73
C ASP A 410 -16.53 -8.53 -12.87
N ARG A 411 -17.05 -9.37 -13.78
CA ARG A 411 -16.26 -9.82 -14.93
C ARG A 411 -15.89 -8.68 -15.87
N LEU A 412 -16.74 -7.68 -16.04
CA LEU A 412 -16.41 -6.50 -16.86
C LEU A 412 -15.18 -5.77 -16.28
N GLU A 413 -15.10 -5.61 -14.97
CA GLU A 413 -13.93 -5.01 -14.30
C GLU A 413 -12.65 -5.83 -14.56
N ALA A 414 -12.77 -7.14 -14.60
CA ALA A 414 -11.63 -8.04 -14.82
C ALA A 414 -11.10 -8.07 -16.25
N VAL A 415 -11.95 -7.87 -17.27
CA VAL A 415 -11.52 -7.98 -18.68
C VAL A 415 -11.18 -6.63 -19.30
N GLY A 416 -11.59 -5.53 -18.70
CA GLY A 416 -11.45 -4.20 -19.26
C GLY A 416 -12.30 -4.00 -20.53
N GLY A 417 -11.95 -2.98 -21.30
CA GLY A 417 -12.59 -2.69 -22.57
C GLY A 417 -13.59 -1.54 -22.50
N TYR A 418 -14.09 -1.12 -23.67
CA TYR A 418 -15.03 -0.02 -23.80
C TYR A 418 -16.32 -0.33 -23.04
N GLY A 419 -16.70 0.56 -22.14
CA GLY A 419 -17.89 0.41 -21.29
C GLY A 419 -17.69 -0.50 -20.06
N ALA A 420 -16.52 -1.07 -19.86
CA ALA A 420 -16.19 -1.85 -18.66
C ALA A 420 -15.93 -0.96 -17.43
N SER A 421 -15.53 0.27 -17.64
CA SER A 421 -15.47 1.29 -16.61
C SER A 421 -15.88 2.63 -17.20
N HIS A 422 -16.43 3.49 -16.37
CA HIS A 422 -16.74 4.87 -16.75
C HIS A 422 -15.48 5.73 -16.92
N ASP A 423 -14.29 5.18 -16.62
CA ASP A 423 -13.01 5.89 -16.60
C ASP A 423 -12.19 5.75 -17.86
N GLN A 424 -12.79 5.43 -18.96
CA GLN A 424 -12.11 5.65 -20.23
C GLN A 424 -12.09 7.15 -20.51
N THR A 425 -11.42 7.90 -19.66
CA THR A 425 -11.15 9.32 -19.91
C THR A 425 -10.21 9.40 -21.12
N PRO A 426 -10.60 10.05 -22.19
CA PRO A 426 -9.67 10.35 -23.27
C PRO A 426 -8.69 11.40 -22.76
N GLY A 427 -7.49 11.00 -22.43
CA GLY A 427 -6.41 11.88 -22.03
C GLY A 427 -5.81 11.51 -20.69
N TRP A 428 -4.62 10.97 -20.76
CA TRP A 428 -3.73 10.86 -19.62
C TRP A 428 -3.33 12.25 -19.17
N THR A 429 -3.58 12.56 -17.91
CA THR A 429 -2.76 13.50 -17.17
C THR A 429 -1.77 12.64 -16.41
N ASP A 430 -0.47 12.83 -16.61
CA ASP A 430 0.48 12.32 -15.65
C ASP A 430 0.26 13.02 -14.28
N ASP A 431 0.82 12.48 -13.23
CA ASP A 431 0.71 13.03 -11.87
C ASP A 431 1.10 14.51 -11.76
N ASP A 432 1.70 15.06 -12.79
CA ASP A 432 2.21 16.44 -12.85
C ASP A 432 1.22 17.40 -13.55
N GLY A 433 0.04 16.90 -13.98
CA GLY A 433 -0.97 17.71 -14.66
C GLY A 433 -0.59 18.10 -16.10
N GLU A 434 0.45 17.51 -16.67
CA GLU A 434 0.79 17.68 -18.08
C GLU A 434 -0.07 16.76 -18.94
N LYS A 435 -0.80 17.34 -19.88
CA LYS A 435 -1.48 16.55 -20.92
C LYS A 435 -0.42 15.92 -21.79
N VAL A 436 -0.32 14.62 -21.76
CA VAL A 436 0.45 13.86 -22.78
C VAL A 436 -0.27 14.04 -24.11
N GLN A 437 0.36 14.76 -25.04
CA GLN A 437 -0.12 14.95 -26.40
C GLN A 437 0.06 13.70 -27.23
#